data_6c787b39056d098e1b13e145d7a8e7b6
#
_entry.id   6c787b39056d098e1b13e145d7a8e7b6
#
_cell.length_a   1.000
_cell.length_b   1.000
_cell.length_c   1.000
_cell.angle_alpha   90.00
_cell.angle_beta   90.00
_cell.angle_gamma   90.00
#
_symmetry.space_group_name_H-M   'P 1'
#
loop_
_entity.id
_entity.type
_entity.pdbx_description
1 polymer ?
#
loop_
_entity_poly.entity_id
_entity_poly.type
_entity_poly.pdbx_seq_one_letter_code
_entity_poly.pdbx_strand_id
1 'polypeptide(L)'
;MDLFSSGKKSKPTPNGLFYTNYKSKRKRSSVNGNWLMPWYFNIANKAGVGMHQYLLPGYPASHSCIRVYEEDAKWLYDWAQQWQITADGASVIKNGTPVLLFGKYDFNGVSAWKQLPENPNSLELTEQELNEINYTITKVKIMH
;
A
#
# COMPACT_ATOMS: atom_id res chain seq x y z
N MET A 1 -0.57 5.41 14.34
CA MET A 1 -0.59 5.65 12.87
C MET A 1 0.82 5.41 12.38
N ASP A 2 0.96 4.49 11.45
CA ASP A 2 2.27 4.09 10.97
C ASP A 2 2.62 4.87 9.71
N LEU A 3 3.89 5.27 9.59
CA LEU A 3 4.35 6.04 8.44
C LEU A 3 4.68 5.12 7.26
N PHE A 4 4.38 5.58 6.05
CA PHE A 4 4.76 4.90 4.83
C PHE A 4 5.27 5.87 3.77
N SER A 5 5.97 5.37 2.75
CA SER A 5 6.41 6.14 1.59
C SER A 5 5.87 5.49 0.32
N SER A 6 5.07 6.23 -0.41
CA SER A 6 4.43 5.81 -1.65
C SER A 6 5.27 6.12 -2.90
N GLY A 7 4.69 5.98 -4.08
CA GLY A 7 5.33 6.25 -5.37
C GLY A 7 5.64 7.73 -5.58
N LYS A 8 6.83 8.01 -6.16
CA LYS A 8 7.23 9.36 -6.56
C LYS A 8 6.31 9.94 -7.62
N LYS A 9 6.36 11.28 -7.85
CA LYS A 9 5.49 12.01 -8.78
C LYS A 9 5.42 11.39 -10.18
N SER A 10 6.55 10.91 -10.73
CA SER A 10 6.62 10.28 -12.05
C SER A 10 6.20 8.81 -12.10
N LYS A 11 6.00 8.18 -10.95
CA LYS A 11 5.58 6.77 -10.77
C LYS A 11 4.70 6.65 -9.51
N PRO A 12 3.51 7.28 -9.51
CA PRO A 12 2.65 7.32 -8.33
C PRO A 12 2.12 5.93 -7.98
N THR A 13 1.84 5.73 -6.70
CA THR A 13 1.03 4.60 -6.25
C THR A 13 -0.42 4.86 -6.68
N PRO A 14 -1.10 3.90 -7.33
CA PRO A 14 -2.47 4.09 -7.78
C PRO A 14 -3.45 4.12 -6.61
N ASN A 15 -4.49 4.95 -6.69
CA ASN A 15 -5.63 4.90 -5.78
C ASN A 15 -6.63 3.83 -6.20
N GLY A 16 -7.39 3.30 -5.26
CA GLY A 16 -8.44 2.34 -5.49
C GLY A 16 -8.50 1.23 -4.45
N LEU A 17 -9.46 0.33 -4.62
CA LEU A 17 -9.59 -0.90 -3.85
C LEU A 17 -8.79 -2.01 -4.52
N PHE A 18 -7.85 -2.55 -3.79
CA PHE A 18 -7.01 -3.68 -4.17
C PHE A 18 -7.19 -4.83 -3.19
N TYR A 19 -6.56 -5.95 -3.47
CA TYR A 19 -6.53 -7.11 -2.57
C TYR A 19 -5.11 -7.66 -2.53
N THR A 20 -4.70 -8.14 -1.35
CA THR A 20 -3.41 -8.81 -1.23
C THR A 20 -3.41 -10.10 -2.05
N ASN A 21 -2.35 -10.29 -2.82
CA ASN A 21 -2.20 -11.40 -3.75
C ASN A 21 -1.20 -12.44 -3.21
N TYR A 22 0.01 -12.46 -3.73
CA TYR A 22 1.08 -13.33 -3.26
C TYR A 22 2.06 -12.57 -2.37
N LYS A 23 2.80 -13.30 -1.54
CA LYS A 23 3.83 -12.74 -0.66
C LYS A 23 5.17 -13.45 -0.79
N SER A 24 6.25 -12.74 -0.48
CA SER A 24 7.62 -13.26 -0.53
C SER A 24 8.47 -12.59 0.53
N LYS A 25 9.18 -13.39 1.36
CA LYS A 25 10.10 -12.85 2.37
C LYS A 25 11.24 -12.03 1.78
N ARG A 26 11.66 -12.33 0.54
CA ARG A 26 12.81 -11.71 -0.14
C ARG A 26 12.52 -11.57 -1.64
N LYS A 27 11.74 -10.57 -2.00
CA LYS A 27 11.44 -10.26 -3.41
C LYS A 27 12.53 -9.35 -3.98
N ARG A 28 13.04 -9.65 -5.17
CA ARG A 28 13.83 -8.71 -5.95
C ARG A 28 12.93 -7.91 -6.88
N SER A 29 13.24 -6.63 -7.02
CA SER A 29 12.50 -5.74 -7.92
C SER A 29 12.67 -6.15 -9.38
N SER A 30 11.57 -6.12 -10.14
CA SER A 30 11.62 -6.28 -11.60
C SER A 30 12.17 -5.04 -12.33
N VAL A 31 12.16 -3.89 -11.66
CA VAL A 31 12.70 -2.63 -12.21
C VAL A 31 14.24 -2.61 -12.09
N ASN A 32 14.77 -3.10 -10.98
CA ASN A 32 16.20 -3.21 -10.73
C ASN A 32 16.44 -4.43 -9.83
N GLY A 33 17.01 -5.50 -10.38
CA GLY A 33 17.27 -6.75 -9.68
C GLY A 33 18.14 -6.64 -8.42
N ASN A 34 18.89 -5.54 -8.27
CA ASN A 34 19.68 -5.27 -7.06
C ASN A 34 18.83 -4.77 -5.88
N TRP A 35 17.62 -4.29 -6.14
CA TRP A 35 16.73 -3.83 -5.07
C TRP A 35 16.03 -5.00 -4.42
N LEU A 36 16.44 -5.30 -3.20
CA LEU A 36 15.77 -6.27 -2.36
C LEU A 36 14.59 -5.60 -1.66
N MET A 37 13.43 -6.25 -1.70
CA MET A 37 12.19 -5.84 -1.06
C MET A 37 11.80 -6.90 -0.03
N PRO A 38 12.29 -6.82 1.22
CA PRO A 38 11.96 -7.78 2.27
C PRO A 38 10.48 -7.68 2.64
N TRP A 39 9.91 -8.78 3.09
CA TRP A 39 8.51 -8.87 3.56
C TRP A 39 7.51 -8.34 2.53
N TYR A 40 7.77 -8.65 1.25
CA TYR A 40 6.95 -8.16 0.13
C TYR A 40 5.58 -8.81 0.12
N PHE A 41 4.54 -7.99 -0.03
CA PHE A 41 3.19 -8.43 -0.27
C PHE A 41 2.61 -7.68 -1.47
N ASN A 42 2.31 -8.41 -2.55
CA ASN A 42 1.73 -7.83 -3.76
C ASN A 42 0.26 -7.46 -3.55
N ILE A 43 -0.17 -6.32 -4.08
CA ILE A 43 -1.56 -5.85 -4.03
C ILE A 43 -2.14 -5.55 -5.42
N ALA A 44 -1.29 -5.37 -6.43
CA ALA A 44 -1.72 -5.14 -7.81
C ALA A 44 -0.81 -5.93 -8.76
N ASN A 45 -1.20 -7.19 -9.04
CA ASN A 45 -0.34 -8.16 -9.72
C ASN A 45 0.16 -7.67 -11.07
N LYS A 46 -0.73 -7.20 -11.94
CA LYS A 46 -0.37 -6.74 -13.31
C LYS A 46 0.53 -5.49 -13.29
N ALA A 47 0.32 -4.60 -12.32
CA ALA A 47 1.11 -3.37 -12.17
C ALA A 47 2.38 -3.57 -11.32
N GLY A 48 2.55 -4.74 -10.69
CA GLY A 48 3.71 -5.02 -9.85
C GLY A 48 3.77 -4.20 -8.56
N VAL A 49 2.65 -3.61 -8.12
CA VAL A 49 2.59 -2.81 -6.90
C VAL A 49 2.46 -3.72 -5.68
N GLY A 50 3.23 -3.44 -4.65
CA GLY A 50 3.17 -4.15 -3.38
C GLY A 50 3.64 -3.31 -2.21
N MET A 51 3.43 -3.84 -1.01
CA MET A 51 3.94 -3.31 0.25
C MET A 51 5.21 -4.08 0.64
N HIS A 52 6.21 -3.41 1.16
CA HIS A 52 7.46 -4.05 1.60
C HIS A 52 8.27 -3.16 2.52
N GLN A 53 9.16 -3.77 3.29
CA GLN A 53 10.15 -3.00 4.07
C GLN A 53 11.09 -2.26 3.13
N TYR A 54 11.31 -0.97 3.41
CA TYR A 54 12.38 -0.17 2.81
C TYR A 54 12.60 1.12 3.61
N LEU A 55 13.64 1.90 3.21
CA LEU A 55 13.90 3.22 3.79
C LEU A 55 12.73 4.18 3.56
N LEU A 56 12.36 4.93 4.62
CA LEU A 56 11.33 5.96 4.61
C LEU A 56 11.97 7.34 4.63
N PRO A 57 12.11 8.03 3.49
CA PRO A 57 12.76 9.34 3.42
C PRO A 57 11.87 10.50 3.89
N GLY A 58 10.61 10.23 4.27
CA GLY A 58 9.63 11.24 4.69
C GLY A 58 8.87 11.90 3.54
N TYR A 59 8.99 11.36 2.33
CA TYR A 59 8.24 11.79 1.13
C TYR A 59 8.06 10.59 0.17
N PRO A 60 7.13 10.66 -0.80
CA PRO A 60 6.96 9.63 -1.82
C PRO A 60 8.20 9.46 -2.68
N ALA A 61 8.83 8.28 -2.63
CA ALA A 61 10.13 8.03 -3.27
C ALA A 61 10.23 6.70 -4.03
N SER A 62 9.21 5.86 -3.97
CA SER A 62 9.23 4.54 -4.63
C SER A 62 8.90 4.61 -6.12
N HIS A 63 8.92 3.46 -6.80
CA HIS A 63 8.42 3.27 -8.16
C HIS A 63 7.03 2.60 -8.12
N SER A 64 6.10 3.21 -7.39
CA SER A 64 4.71 2.82 -7.14
C SER A 64 4.48 1.87 -5.96
N CYS A 65 5.47 1.17 -5.42
CA CYS A 65 5.32 0.35 -4.22
C CYS A 65 5.10 1.21 -2.96
N ILE A 66 4.57 0.59 -1.92
CA ILE A 66 4.38 1.20 -0.61
C ILE A 66 5.51 0.68 0.30
N ARG A 67 6.35 1.59 0.75
CA ARG A 67 7.43 1.30 1.70
C ARG A 67 6.93 1.51 3.11
N VAL A 68 7.21 0.57 3.99
CA VAL A 68 6.87 0.62 5.43
C VAL A 68 8.08 0.26 6.27
N TYR A 69 8.02 0.49 7.58
CA TYR A 69 9.03 0.02 8.52
C TYR A 69 9.07 -1.52 8.56
N GLU A 70 10.17 -2.06 9.09
CA GLU A 70 10.37 -3.51 9.11
C GLU A 70 9.34 -4.23 9.97
N GLU A 71 9.01 -3.68 11.15
CA GLU A 71 8.02 -4.24 12.06
C GLU A 71 6.64 -4.28 11.39
N ASP A 72 6.24 -3.18 10.73
CA ASP A 72 4.95 -3.10 10.02
C ASP A 72 4.90 -4.06 8.84
N ALA A 73 6.00 -4.16 8.08
CA ALA A 73 6.09 -5.08 6.95
C ALA A 73 5.96 -6.55 7.40
N LYS A 74 6.60 -6.93 8.50
CA LYS A 74 6.48 -8.26 9.10
C LYS A 74 5.07 -8.53 9.57
N TRP A 75 4.49 -7.57 10.31
CA TRP A 75 3.13 -7.69 10.81
C TRP A 75 2.12 -7.86 9.67
N LEU A 76 2.16 -7.00 8.64
CA LEU A 76 1.31 -7.10 7.45
C LEU A 76 1.50 -8.43 6.73
N TYR A 77 2.75 -8.87 6.60
CA TYR A 77 3.10 -10.13 5.94
C TYR A 77 2.48 -11.33 6.66
N ASP A 78 2.46 -11.36 7.99
CA ASP A 78 1.93 -12.47 8.77
C ASP A 78 0.41 -12.39 8.92
N TRP A 79 -0.14 -11.20 9.13
CA TRP A 79 -1.57 -10.95 9.37
C TRP A 79 -2.43 -11.08 8.10
N ALA A 80 -2.01 -10.48 6.98
CA ALA A 80 -2.85 -10.40 5.78
C ALA A 80 -2.90 -11.74 5.02
N GLN A 81 -4.06 -12.03 4.43
CA GLN A 81 -4.32 -13.27 3.70
C GLN A 81 -3.88 -13.13 2.24
N GLN A 82 -3.30 -14.18 1.67
CA GLN A 82 -3.07 -14.27 0.24
C GLN A 82 -4.38 -14.61 -0.50
N TRP A 83 -4.43 -14.27 -1.79
CA TRP A 83 -5.45 -14.79 -2.66
C TRP A 83 -5.39 -16.32 -2.79
N GLN A 84 -6.50 -16.92 -3.21
CA GLN A 84 -6.54 -18.30 -3.68
C GLN A 84 -6.86 -18.27 -5.17
N ILE A 85 -6.07 -18.98 -5.95
CA ILE A 85 -6.20 -19.06 -7.41
C ILE A 85 -6.41 -20.51 -7.84
N THR A 86 -6.97 -20.70 -9.05
CA THR A 86 -7.08 -22.02 -9.68
C THR A 86 -5.70 -22.66 -9.88
N ALA A 87 -5.66 -23.98 -10.02
CA ALA A 87 -4.41 -24.74 -10.16
C ALA A 87 -3.58 -24.32 -11.40
N ASP A 88 -4.25 -23.86 -12.45
CA ASP A 88 -3.64 -23.31 -13.66
C ASP A 88 -3.23 -21.83 -13.54
N GLY A 89 -3.57 -21.19 -12.42
CA GLY A 89 -3.29 -19.77 -12.16
C GLY A 89 -4.14 -18.78 -12.97
N ALA A 90 -5.14 -19.25 -13.71
CA ALA A 90 -5.91 -18.44 -14.64
C ALA A 90 -6.97 -17.57 -13.95
N SER A 91 -7.51 -18.00 -12.81
CA SER A 91 -8.62 -17.35 -12.14
C SER A 91 -8.41 -17.21 -10.64
N VAL A 92 -8.96 -16.14 -10.05
CA VAL A 92 -9.01 -15.93 -8.61
C VAL A 92 -10.25 -16.63 -8.06
N ILE A 93 -10.06 -17.58 -7.14
CA ILE A 93 -11.12 -18.29 -6.43
C ILE A 93 -11.59 -17.44 -5.25
N LYS A 94 -10.63 -16.87 -4.50
CA LYS A 94 -10.89 -16.03 -3.33
C LYS A 94 -9.87 -14.89 -3.28
N ASN A 95 -10.35 -13.68 -3.09
CA ASN A 95 -9.49 -12.52 -2.86
C ASN A 95 -8.75 -12.64 -1.52
N GLY A 96 -7.58 -12.02 -1.43
CA GLY A 96 -6.89 -11.82 -0.16
C GLY A 96 -7.51 -10.69 0.65
N THR A 97 -6.75 -10.14 1.60
CA THR A 97 -7.18 -9.01 2.43
C THR A 97 -7.39 -7.76 1.56
N PRO A 98 -8.52 -7.04 1.73
CA PRO A 98 -8.76 -5.79 1.00
C PRO A 98 -7.78 -4.69 1.44
N VAL A 99 -7.32 -3.89 0.49
CA VAL A 99 -6.41 -2.75 0.68
C VAL A 99 -6.98 -1.56 -0.07
N LEU A 100 -7.41 -0.54 0.66
CA LEU A 100 -7.86 0.72 0.09
C LEU A 100 -6.71 1.71 0.06
N LEU A 101 -6.37 2.21 -1.13
CA LEU A 101 -5.42 3.31 -1.34
C LEU A 101 -6.20 4.54 -1.77
N PHE A 102 -6.06 5.64 -1.04
CA PHE A 102 -6.81 6.87 -1.26
C PHE A 102 -5.95 8.10 -0.98
N GLY A 103 -6.50 9.27 -1.25
CA GLY A 103 -5.83 10.54 -1.04
C GLY A 103 -4.85 10.92 -2.14
N LYS A 104 -4.26 12.09 -2.02
CA LYS A 104 -3.29 12.64 -2.96
C LYS A 104 -2.18 13.37 -2.22
N TYR A 105 -0.93 12.99 -2.47
CA TYR A 105 0.20 13.71 -1.91
C TYR A 105 0.43 15.03 -2.66
N ASP A 106 0.52 16.13 -1.93
CA ASP A 106 0.91 17.42 -2.48
C ASP A 106 2.45 17.53 -2.55
N PHE A 107 2.98 17.41 -3.76
CA PHE A 107 4.43 17.51 -4.02
C PHE A 107 4.96 18.95 -3.96
N ASN A 108 4.10 19.94 -3.89
CA ASN A 108 4.48 21.36 -3.81
C ASN A 108 4.27 21.94 -2.41
N GLY A 109 3.54 21.24 -1.55
CA GLY A 109 3.23 21.65 -0.18
C GLY A 109 4.22 21.12 0.84
N VAL A 110 4.01 21.56 2.09
CA VAL A 110 4.71 20.99 3.25
C VAL A 110 4.08 19.66 3.62
N SER A 111 4.89 18.60 3.77
CA SER A 111 4.39 17.29 4.19
C SER A 111 3.61 17.38 5.51
N ALA A 112 2.45 16.73 5.59
CA ALA A 112 1.54 16.81 6.74
C ALA A 112 2.24 16.45 8.07
N TRP A 113 3.12 15.44 8.08
CA TRP A 113 3.86 15.05 9.29
C TRP A 113 4.83 16.14 9.79
N LYS A 114 5.32 17.03 8.91
CA LYS A 114 6.16 18.18 9.31
C LYS A 114 5.36 19.30 9.98
N GLN A 115 4.06 19.31 9.78
CA GLN A 115 3.14 20.29 10.36
C GLN A 115 2.70 19.91 11.78
N LEU A 116 2.92 18.66 12.21
CA LEU A 116 2.49 18.16 13.52
C LEU A 116 2.84 19.05 14.72
N PRO A 117 4.05 19.67 14.79
CA PRO A 117 4.39 20.55 15.92
C PRO A 117 3.50 21.78 16.04
N GLU A 118 3.01 22.31 14.90
CA GLU A 118 2.16 23.50 14.83
C GLU A 118 0.68 23.16 14.67
N ASN A 119 0.36 22.03 14.05
CA ASN A 119 -0.98 21.54 13.84
C ASN A 119 -1.07 20.04 14.17
N PRO A 120 -1.43 19.68 15.41
CA PRO A 120 -1.55 18.28 15.84
C PRO A 120 -2.53 17.44 14.98
N ASN A 121 -3.49 18.09 14.33
CA ASN A 121 -4.52 17.44 13.49
C ASN A 121 -4.12 17.32 12.02
N SER A 122 -2.89 17.66 11.66
CA SER A 122 -2.42 17.64 10.27
C SER A 122 -2.42 16.25 9.61
N LEU A 123 -2.54 15.19 10.39
CA LEU A 123 -2.67 13.80 9.93
C LEU A 123 -4.08 13.22 10.08
N GLU A 124 -5.05 14.01 10.52
CA GLU A 124 -6.44 13.56 10.58
C GLU A 124 -7.01 13.41 9.17
N LEU A 125 -7.88 12.41 9.04
CA LEU A 125 -8.58 12.18 7.77
C LEU A 125 -9.60 13.29 7.53
N THR A 126 -9.66 13.78 6.32
CA THR A 126 -10.69 14.70 5.88
C THR A 126 -12.06 14.00 5.82
N GLU A 127 -13.14 14.77 5.87
CA GLU A 127 -14.50 14.23 5.71
C GLU A 127 -14.67 13.48 4.37
N GLN A 128 -14.04 13.98 3.30
CA GLN A 128 -14.05 13.31 2.00
C GLN A 128 -13.37 11.94 2.05
N GLU A 129 -12.22 11.83 2.71
CA GLU A 129 -11.49 10.57 2.88
C GLU A 129 -12.28 9.58 3.75
N LEU A 130 -12.91 10.05 4.82
CA LEU A 130 -13.79 9.22 5.66
C LEU A 130 -14.98 8.68 4.86
N ASN A 131 -15.59 9.48 4.01
CA ASN A 131 -16.70 9.07 3.14
C ASN A 131 -16.23 8.02 2.12
N GLU A 132 -15.05 8.17 1.52
CA GLU A 132 -14.47 7.18 0.60
C GLU A 132 -14.19 5.84 1.30
N ILE A 133 -13.65 5.88 2.52
CA ILE A 133 -13.42 4.70 3.34
C ILE A 133 -14.74 3.98 3.64
N ASN A 134 -15.75 4.69 4.14
CA ASN A 134 -17.05 4.12 4.50
C ASN A 134 -17.77 3.50 3.30
N TYR A 135 -17.73 4.18 2.16
CA TYR A 135 -18.28 3.66 0.92
C TYR A 135 -17.58 2.35 0.48
N THR A 136 -16.26 2.32 0.58
CA THR A 136 -15.47 1.13 0.21
C THR A 136 -15.71 -0.03 1.16
N ILE A 137 -15.81 0.21 2.47
CA ILE A 137 -16.15 -0.82 3.47
C ILE A 137 -17.50 -1.45 3.15
N THR A 138 -18.49 -0.63 2.78
CA THR A 138 -19.81 -1.12 2.40
C THR A 138 -19.75 -2.04 1.18
N LYS A 139 -18.97 -1.66 0.14
CA LYS A 139 -18.77 -2.51 -1.04
C LYS A 139 -18.11 -3.84 -0.70
N VAL A 140 -17.06 -3.83 0.12
CA VAL A 140 -16.37 -5.06 0.53
C VAL A 140 -17.30 -6.00 1.28
N LYS A 141 -18.17 -5.48 2.17
CA LYS A 141 -19.16 -6.29 2.91
C LYS A 141 -20.21 -6.93 2.01
N ILE A 142 -20.58 -6.29 0.91
CA ILE A 142 -21.58 -6.83 -0.04
C ILE A 142 -20.98 -7.94 -0.92
N MET A 143 -19.67 -7.91 -1.15
CA MET A 143 -18.97 -8.89 -2.00
C MET A 143 -18.55 -10.17 -1.26
N HIS A 144 -18.78 -10.25 0.05
CA HIS A 144 -18.52 -11.41 0.91
C HIS A 144 -19.79 -11.90 1.58
#